data_0ad267be7aa07c1234d06e24e49adbe2
#
_entry.id   0ad267be7aa07c1234d06e24e49adbe2
#
_cell.length_a   1.000
_cell.length_b   1.000
_cell.length_c   1.000
_cell.angle_alpha   90.00
_cell.angle_beta   90.00
_cell.angle_gamma   90.00
#
_symmetry.space_group_name_H-M   'P 1'
#
loop_
_entity.id
_entity.type
_entity.pdbx_description
1 polymer ?
#
loop_
_entity_poly.entity_id
_entity_poly.type
_entity_poly.pdbx_seq_one_letter_code
_entity_poly.pdbx_strand_id
1 'polypeptide(L)'
;MSQIHKLTMPKWGLSMTEGKVEAWLVEEGGEIEPGMEVADVDTDKISGSVEVPPGVTGILRRQVGRTGDMLPVGALLGVVADAGVPEEEIEALIAEFQSTFVPEAAAEEGPVGQDVEVGGVRLRYVAIGEGDRRVVALHGFGGNKDNWLFNLDTLAEGRTVYALDFPGHGESDKRVTDGSVGGLAATVAGFLDALGIDTVDLVGHSMGAAVAMAVAVAAPGRVRSLALMAPAGLGQEANAGYLRGFVAAQSRRE
;
A
#
# COMPACT_ATOMS: atom_id res chain seq x y z
N MET A 1 22.76 25.58 -16.74
CA MET A 1 22.46 24.46 -17.66
C MET A 1 20.98 24.27 -17.57
N SER A 2 20.28 24.31 -18.70
CA SER A 2 18.84 24.07 -18.75
C SER A 2 18.59 22.64 -18.26
N GLN A 3 17.73 22.49 -17.24
CA GLN A 3 17.43 21.16 -16.69
C GLN A 3 16.15 20.62 -17.32
N ILE A 4 16.21 19.38 -17.77
CA ILE A 4 15.03 18.62 -18.22
C ILE A 4 14.84 17.47 -17.24
N HIS A 5 13.67 17.39 -16.66
CA HIS A 5 13.30 16.36 -15.69
C HIS A 5 12.20 15.45 -16.23
N LYS A 6 12.32 14.18 -15.96
CA LYS A 6 11.32 13.16 -16.32
C LYS A 6 10.43 12.89 -15.12
N LEU A 7 9.12 12.97 -15.31
CA LEU A 7 8.14 12.42 -14.41
C LEU A 7 7.80 11.01 -14.90
N THR A 8 7.95 10.02 -14.05
CA THR A 8 7.73 8.62 -14.43
C THR A 8 6.67 7.96 -13.56
N MET A 9 6.04 6.91 -14.09
CA MET A 9 5.09 6.11 -13.33
C MET A 9 5.76 5.58 -12.05
N PRO A 10 5.27 5.97 -10.86
CA PRO A 10 5.88 5.56 -9.60
C PRO A 10 5.64 4.07 -9.31
N LYS A 11 6.45 3.52 -8.43
CA LYS A 11 6.24 2.18 -7.86
C LYS A 11 5.71 2.32 -6.44
N TRP A 12 4.43 2.15 -6.24
CA TRP A 12 3.78 2.25 -4.93
C TRP A 12 3.63 0.91 -4.21
N GLY A 13 4.46 -0.04 -4.51
CA GLY A 13 4.49 -1.35 -3.86
C GLY A 13 5.25 -2.38 -4.70
N LEU A 14 5.66 -3.46 -4.05
CA LEU A 14 6.48 -4.50 -4.69
C LEU A 14 5.76 -5.16 -5.88
N SER A 15 4.46 -5.38 -5.75
CA SER A 15 3.63 -6.03 -6.77
C SER A 15 3.08 -5.09 -7.84
N MET A 16 3.34 -3.78 -7.75
CA MET A 16 2.89 -2.85 -8.77
C MET A 16 3.73 -3.01 -10.04
N THR A 17 3.10 -3.39 -11.15
CA THR A 17 3.71 -3.52 -12.47
C THR A 17 3.30 -2.42 -13.41
N GLU A 18 2.10 -1.86 -13.21
CA GLU A 18 1.51 -0.82 -14.05
C GLU A 18 0.51 0.02 -13.26
N GLY A 19 0.16 1.18 -13.80
CA GLY A 19 -0.88 2.06 -13.26
C GLY A 19 -1.63 2.77 -14.38
N LYS A 20 -2.90 3.06 -14.14
CA LYS A 20 -3.75 3.81 -15.05
C LYS A 20 -3.72 5.29 -14.70
N VAL A 21 -3.43 6.13 -15.65
CA VAL A 21 -3.53 7.59 -15.51
C VAL A 21 -5.02 7.97 -15.47
N GLU A 22 -5.53 8.32 -14.31
CA GLU A 22 -6.94 8.71 -14.15
C GLU A 22 -7.20 10.17 -14.51
N ALA A 23 -6.29 11.05 -14.09
CA ALA A 23 -6.39 12.47 -14.40
C ALA A 23 -5.04 13.16 -14.30
N TRP A 24 -4.83 14.21 -15.10
CA TRP A 24 -3.79 15.19 -14.88
C TRP A 24 -4.33 16.31 -14.00
N LEU A 25 -3.59 16.71 -12.98
CA LEU A 25 -3.93 17.78 -12.06
C LEU A 25 -3.30 19.12 -12.48
N VAL A 26 -2.31 19.07 -13.37
CA VAL A 26 -1.61 20.22 -13.93
C VAL A 26 -1.63 20.12 -15.46
N GLU A 27 -2.02 21.20 -16.14
CA GLU A 27 -2.03 21.28 -17.60
C GLU A 27 -0.61 21.53 -18.16
N GLU A 28 -0.38 21.19 -19.44
CA GLU A 28 0.85 21.59 -20.14
C GLU A 28 1.00 23.11 -20.10
N GLY A 29 2.20 23.60 -19.77
CA GLY A 29 2.49 25.01 -19.53
C GLY A 29 2.35 25.43 -18.05
N GLY A 30 1.82 24.59 -17.19
CA GLY A 30 1.71 24.85 -15.76
C GLY A 30 3.07 24.79 -15.03
N GLU A 31 3.22 25.63 -14.02
CA GLU A 31 4.39 25.64 -13.16
C GLU A 31 4.44 24.42 -12.25
N ILE A 32 5.63 23.88 -12.05
CA ILE A 32 5.88 22.65 -11.27
C ILE A 32 6.86 22.98 -10.12
N GLU A 33 6.47 22.57 -8.91
CA GLU A 33 7.27 22.71 -7.70
C GLU A 33 7.40 21.35 -6.96
N PRO A 34 8.48 21.13 -6.18
CA PRO A 34 8.65 19.89 -5.41
C PRO A 34 7.49 19.61 -4.45
N GLY A 35 7.02 18.38 -4.41
CA GLY A 35 5.90 17.96 -3.57
C GLY A 35 4.52 18.28 -4.13
N MET A 36 4.42 18.90 -5.30
CA MET A 36 3.16 19.17 -5.99
C MET A 36 2.61 17.86 -6.57
N GLU A 37 1.31 17.63 -6.41
CA GLU A 37 0.60 16.53 -7.06
C GLU A 37 0.30 16.89 -8.51
N VAL A 38 0.71 16.05 -9.47
CA VAL A 38 0.64 16.35 -10.92
C VAL A 38 -0.30 15.45 -11.69
N ALA A 39 -0.53 14.23 -11.23
CA ALA A 39 -1.45 13.32 -11.89
C ALA A 39 -2.01 12.30 -10.88
N ASP A 40 -3.26 11.92 -11.04
CA ASP A 40 -3.87 10.81 -10.32
C ASP A 40 -3.65 9.51 -11.09
N VAL A 41 -3.24 8.48 -10.38
CA VAL A 41 -3.00 7.15 -10.91
C VAL A 41 -3.77 6.12 -10.11
N ASP A 42 -4.41 5.19 -10.80
CA ASP A 42 -5.13 4.07 -10.20
C ASP A 42 -4.45 2.74 -10.56
N THR A 43 -4.37 1.85 -9.59
CA THR A 43 -3.89 0.49 -9.77
C THR A 43 -4.97 -0.49 -9.31
N ASP A 44 -4.76 -1.77 -9.48
CA ASP A 44 -5.67 -2.80 -8.96
C ASP A 44 -5.84 -2.75 -7.43
N LYS A 45 -4.89 -2.13 -6.70
CA LYS A 45 -4.86 -2.12 -5.24
C LYS A 45 -4.86 -0.74 -4.60
N ILE A 46 -4.29 0.27 -5.25
CA ILE A 46 -4.04 1.60 -4.68
C ILE A 46 -4.40 2.66 -5.70
N SER A 47 -5.09 3.71 -5.26
CA SER A 47 -5.23 4.97 -5.98
C SER A 47 -4.45 6.05 -5.24
N GLY A 48 -3.71 6.88 -5.96
CA GLY A 48 -2.91 7.95 -5.38
C GLY A 48 -2.49 8.98 -6.40
N SER A 49 -1.88 10.06 -5.94
CA SER A 49 -1.35 11.12 -6.79
C SER A 49 0.16 11.00 -6.95
N VAL A 50 0.63 11.29 -8.15
CA VAL A 50 2.06 11.38 -8.45
C VAL A 50 2.58 12.72 -7.97
N GLU A 51 3.50 12.69 -7.01
CA GLU A 51 4.13 13.88 -6.47
C GLU A 51 5.43 14.20 -7.23
N VAL A 52 5.70 15.49 -7.39
CA VAL A 52 6.95 15.98 -7.98
C VAL A 52 8.11 15.69 -7.05
N PRO A 53 9.17 15.01 -7.50
CA PRO A 53 10.33 14.71 -6.68
C PRO A 53 11.05 15.96 -6.14
N PRO A 54 11.76 15.85 -5.00
CA PRO A 54 12.58 16.93 -4.48
C PRO A 54 13.61 17.41 -5.52
N GLY A 55 13.71 18.74 -5.69
CA GLY A 55 14.66 19.37 -6.62
C GLY A 55 14.18 19.47 -8.07
N VAL A 56 12.99 19.00 -8.40
CA VAL A 56 12.37 19.17 -9.71
C VAL A 56 11.53 20.44 -9.70
N THR A 57 11.87 21.41 -10.55
CA THR A 57 11.14 22.68 -10.74
C THR A 57 11.11 23.02 -12.23
N GLY A 58 10.15 23.82 -12.66
CA GLY A 58 10.04 24.29 -14.04
C GLY A 58 8.62 24.33 -14.55
N ILE A 59 8.43 24.01 -15.80
CA ILE A 59 7.12 23.99 -16.49
C ILE A 59 6.84 22.59 -16.96
N LEU A 60 5.62 22.10 -16.80
CA LEU A 60 5.16 20.86 -17.43
C LEU A 60 5.09 21.07 -18.95
N ARG A 61 6.08 20.58 -19.68
CA ARG A 61 6.22 20.79 -21.12
C ARG A 61 5.47 19.77 -21.96
N ARG A 62 5.31 18.54 -21.43
CA ARG A 62 4.57 17.46 -22.09
C ARG A 62 3.91 16.53 -21.08
N GLN A 63 2.68 16.19 -21.38
CA GLN A 63 1.94 15.04 -20.82
C GLN A 63 2.11 13.87 -21.79
N VAL A 64 3.05 12.96 -21.52
CA VAL A 64 3.32 11.81 -22.40
C VAL A 64 2.30 10.69 -22.15
N GLY A 65 2.02 10.40 -20.90
CA GLY A 65 0.93 9.52 -20.50
C GLY A 65 -0.40 10.25 -20.52
N ARG A 66 -1.35 9.75 -21.29
CA ARG A 66 -2.69 10.37 -21.41
C ARG A 66 -3.65 9.81 -20.38
N THR A 67 -4.65 10.60 -20.01
CA THR A 67 -5.76 10.10 -19.20
C THR A 67 -6.39 8.86 -19.84
N GLY A 68 -6.49 7.79 -19.07
CA GLY A 68 -6.96 6.48 -19.51
C GLY A 68 -5.86 5.50 -19.90
N ASP A 69 -4.63 5.94 -20.10
CA ASP A 69 -3.52 5.07 -20.47
C ASP A 69 -3.12 4.18 -19.28
N MET A 70 -2.92 2.89 -19.56
CA MET A 70 -2.29 1.93 -18.65
C MET A 70 -0.80 1.92 -18.96
N LEU A 71 0.02 2.32 -18.01
CA LEU A 71 1.47 2.48 -18.21
C LEU A 71 2.26 1.65 -17.18
N PRO A 72 3.30 0.94 -17.61
CA PRO A 72 4.15 0.18 -16.70
C PRO A 72 4.92 1.12 -15.74
N VAL A 73 5.27 0.59 -14.57
CA VAL A 73 6.15 1.28 -13.61
C VAL A 73 7.42 1.74 -14.30
N GLY A 74 7.83 2.98 -14.03
CA GLY A 74 8.98 3.62 -14.65
C GLY A 74 8.70 4.24 -16.03
N ALA A 75 7.55 3.99 -16.67
CA ALA A 75 7.20 4.63 -17.93
C ALA A 75 7.11 6.15 -17.80
N LEU A 76 7.46 6.87 -18.85
CA LEU A 76 7.44 8.33 -18.87
C LEU A 76 6.00 8.84 -18.82
N LEU A 77 5.64 9.54 -17.76
CA LEU A 77 4.36 10.24 -17.61
C LEU A 77 4.41 11.62 -18.23
N GLY A 78 5.47 12.39 -17.96
CA GLY A 78 5.58 13.74 -18.44
C GLY A 78 7.01 14.27 -18.39
N VAL A 79 7.21 15.44 -18.98
CA VAL A 79 8.50 16.14 -19.03
C VAL A 79 8.33 17.53 -18.43
N VAL A 80 9.18 17.85 -17.45
CA VAL A 80 9.29 19.17 -16.83
C VAL A 80 10.62 19.79 -17.27
N ALA A 81 10.60 21.04 -17.72
CA ALA A 81 11.81 21.75 -18.11
C ALA A 81 11.64 23.27 -17.98
N ASP A 82 12.76 23.98 -17.99
CA ASP A 82 12.77 25.44 -18.05
C ASP A 82 12.11 25.94 -19.34
N ALA A 83 11.52 27.15 -19.29
CA ALA A 83 10.88 27.79 -20.44
C ALA A 83 11.80 27.96 -21.67
N GLY A 84 13.11 28.09 -21.43
CA GLY A 84 14.14 28.30 -22.45
C GLY A 84 14.60 27.03 -23.15
N VAL A 85 14.13 25.83 -22.73
CA VAL A 85 14.51 24.56 -23.37
C VAL A 85 13.80 24.44 -24.73
N PRO A 86 14.53 24.24 -25.83
CA PRO A 86 13.94 24.05 -27.15
C PRO A 86 13.02 22.84 -27.20
N GLU A 87 11.94 22.95 -27.96
CA GLU A 87 10.97 21.86 -28.13
C GLU A 87 11.58 20.59 -28.72
N GLU A 88 12.55 20.79 -29.63
CA GLU A 88 13.28 19.68 -30.27
C GLU A 88 14.07 18.83 -29.26
N GLU A 89 14.59 19.44 -28.19
CA GLU A 89 15.31 18.71 -27.14
C GLU A 89 14.32 17.87 -26.29
N ILE A 90 13.11 18.38 -26.05
CA ILE A 90 12.07 17.68 -25.33
C ILE A 90 11.57 16.48 -26.11
N GLU A 91 11.26 16.66 -27.40
CA GLU A 91 10.83 15.57 -28.29
C GLU A 91 11.92 14.53 -28.49
N ALA A 92 13.19 14.94 -28.60
CA ALA A 92 14.32 14.03 -28.67
C ALA A 92 14.46 13.17 -27.42
N LEU A 93 14.29 13.78 -26.22
CA LEU A 93 14.32 13.06 -24.93
C LEU A 93 13.18 12.03 -24.85
N ILE A 94 11.97 12.41 -25.26
CA ILE A 94 10.80 11.52 -25.24
C ILE A 94 11.05 10.33 -26.17
N ALA A 95 11.51 10.60 -27.40
CA ALA A 95 11.79 9.56 -28.40
C ALA A 95 12.92 8.61 -27.92
N GLU A 96 13.99 9.15 -27.37
CA GLU A 96 15.08 8.37 -26.78
C GLU A 96 14.56 7.49 -25.65
N PHE A 97 13.81 8.09 -24.70
CA PHE A 97 13.26 7.35 -23.58
C PHE A 97 12.35 6.20 -24.06
N GLN A 98 11.42 6.48 -24.98
CA GLN A 98 10.50 5.48 -25.51
C GLN A 98 11.22 4.35 -26.25
N SER A 99 12.34 4.66 -26.94
CA SER A 99 13.12 3.66 -27.68
C SER A 99 14.00 2.77 -26.80
N THR A 100 14.38 3.28 -25.61
CA THR A 100 15.30 2.59 -24.69
C THR A 100 14.59 2.04 -23.46
N PHE A 101 13.39 2.50 -23.19
CA PHE A 101 12.62 2.06 -22.02
C PHE A 101 12.24 0.58 -22.17
N VAL A 102 12.77 -0.22 -21.27
CA VAL A 102 12.34 -1.60 -21.07
C VAL A 102 11.56 -1.59 -19.74
N PRO A 103 10.27 -1.95 -19.77
CA PRO A 103 9.53 -2.13 -18.52
C PRO A 103 10.32 -3.06 -17.61
N GLU A 104 10.49 -2.70 -16.36
CA GLU A 104 10.99 -3.62 -15.36
C GLU A 104 10.10 -4.86 -15.47
N ALA A 105 10.63 -5.94 -16.03
CA ALA A 105 9.89 -7.20 -16.15
C ALA A 105 9.36 -7.48 -14.75
N ALA A 106 8.05 -7.72 -14.61
CA ALA A 106 7.32 -7.78 -13.36
C ALA A 106 8.25 -8.27 -12.25
N ALA A 107 8.80 -7.31 -11.50
CA ALA A 107 9.71 -7.62 -10.43
C ALA A 107 8.89 -8.52 -9.52
N GLU A 108 9.35 -9.76 -9.41
CA GLU A 108 8.80 -10.88 -8.70
C GLU A 108 7.39 -10.62 -8.18
N GLU A 109 6.39 -11.34 -8.69
CA GLU A 109 5.01 -11.26 -8.23
C GLU A 109 5.03 -10.98 -6.73
N GLY A 110 4.41 -9.87 -6.29
CA GLY A 110 4.39 -9.51 -4.87
C GLY A 110 4.03 -10.75 -4.04
N PRO A 111 4.29 -10.79 -2.74
CA PRO A 111 4.20 -12.01 -1.96
C PRO A 111 2.90 -12.75 -2.25
N VAL A 112 3.01 -13.98 -2.75
CA VAL A 112 1.87 -14.80 -3.17
C VAL A 112 0.95 -15.00 -1.97
N GLY A 113 -0.31 -14.58 -2.14
CA GLY A 113 -1.31 -14.77 -1.11
C GLY A 113 -1.54 -16.26 -0.85
N GLN A 114 -1.64 -16.63 0.42
CA GLN A 114 -1.88 -17.97 0.91
C GLN A 114 -3.19 -18.03 1.68
N ASP A 115 -3.78 -19.20 1.75
CA ASP A 115 -5.02 -19.42 2.50
C ASP A 115 -4.77 -20.37 3.67
N VAL A 116 -5.46 -20.11 4.78
CA VAL A 116 -5.52 -21.00 5.95
C VAL A 116 -6.93 -21.02 6.49
N GLU A 117 -7.38 -22.17 6.97
CA GLU A 117 -8.70 -22.31 7.59
C GLU A 117 -8.58 -22.20 9.12
N VAL A 118 -9.38 -21.32 9.70
CA VAL A 118 -9.45 -21.10 11.15
C VAL A 118 -10.92 -21.12 11.57
N GLY A 119 -11.31 -22.11 12.34
CA GLY A 119 -12.69 -22.22 12.85
C GLY A 119 -13.76 -22.29 11.74
N GLY A 120 -13.44 -22.88 10.59
CA GLY A 120 -14.34 -22.97 9.44
C GLY A 120 -14.45 -21.66 8.63
N VAL A 121 -13.53 -20.75 8.80
CA VAL A 121 -13.39 -19.50 8.04
C VAL A 121 -12.05 -19.50 7.32
N ARG A 122 -12.05 -19.31 6.01
CA ARG A 122 -10.85 -19.18 5.20
C ARG A 122 -10.27 -17.76 5.38
N LEU A 123 -9.03 -17.71 5.83
CA LEU A 123 -8.28 -16.48 5.99
C LEU A 123 -7.22 -16.39 4.90
N ARG A 124 -7.13 -15.24 4.26
CA ARG A 124 -6.09 -14.89 3.30
C ARG A 124 -4.95 -14.17 4.01
N TYR A 125 -3.73 -14.52 3.70
CA TYR A 125 -2.54 -13.85 4.21
C TYR A 125 -1.41 -13.87 3.18
N VAL A 126 -0.40 -13.04 3.39
CA VAL A 126 0.89 -13.13 2.70
C VAL A 126 1.97 -13.44 3.72
N ALA A 127 2.99 -14.20 3.29
CA ALA A 127 4.16 -14.50 4.10
C ALA A 127 5.42 -14.14 3.32
N ILE A 128 6.33 -13.37 3.95
CA ILE A 128 7.62 -13.02 3.34
C ILE A 128 8.75 -13.11 4.35
N GLY A 129 9.95 -13.19 3.81
CA GLY A 129 11.19 -13.31 4.60
C GLY A 129 11.39 -14.70 5.17
N GLU A 130 12.61 -14.93 5.61
CA GLU A 130 13.05 -16.18 6.19
C GLU A 130 13.77 -15.90 7.52
N GLY A 131 13.29 -16.47 8.59
CA GLY A 131 13.87 -16.30 9.91
C GLY A 131 13.04 -16.98 10.98
N ASP A 132 13.64 -17.34 12.11
CA ASP A 132 12.96 -18.02 13.23
C ASP A 132 12.01 -17.07 13.98
N ARG A 133 12.26 -15.79 13.87
CA ARG A 133 11.43 -14.77 14.50
C ARG A 133 10.18 -14.51 13.66
N ARG A 134 9.00 -14.73 14.24
CA ARG A 134 7.71 -14.58 13.56
C ARG A 134 7.08 -13.24 13.90
N VAL A 135 6.60 -12.53 12.87
CA VAL A 135 5.86 -11.27 12.99
C VAL A 135 4.51 -11.43 12.33
N VAL A 136 3.43 -11.01 12.99
CA VAL A 136 2.10 -10.93 12.37
C VAL A 136 1.65 -9.49 12.34
N ALA A 137 1.33 -9.00 11.14
CA ALA A 137 0.89 -7.65 10.87
C ALA A 137 -0.64 -7.62 10.70
N LEU A 138 -1.32 -6.80 11.50
CA LEU A 138 -2.77 -6.72 11.65
C LEU A 138 -3.28 -5.34 11.22
N HIS A 139 -4.08 -5.30 10.16
CA HIS A 139 -4.60 -4.06 9.58
C HIS A 139 -5.73 -3.42 10.39
N GLY A 140 -6.05 -2.17 10.10
CA GLY A 140 -7.16 -1.44 10.69
C GLY A 140 -8.52 -1.78 10.08
N PHE A 141 -9.59 -1.21 10.65
CA PHE A 141 -10.94 -1.34 10.13
C PHE A 141 -11.03 -0.83 8.68
N GLY A 142 -11.68 -1.60 7.80
CA GLY A 142 -11.79 -1.29 6.38
C GLY A 142 -10.52 -1.48 5.56
N GLY A 143 -9.42 -1.90 6.20
CA GLY A 143 -8.16 -2.23 5.55
C GLY A 143 -8.07 -3.71 5.13
N ASN A 144 -6.88 -4.09 4.69
CA ASN A 144 -6.52 -5.46 4.32
C ASN A 144 -5.00 -5.68 4.50
N LYS A 145 -4.50 -6.89 4.20
CA LYS A 145 -3.08 -7.25 4.25
C LYS A 145 -2.17 -6.31 3.45
N ASP A 146 -2.69 -5.75 2.34
CA ASP A 146 -1.92 -4.90 1.43
C ASP A 146 -1.60 -3.52 2.04
N ASN A 147 -2.27 -3.12 3.13
CA ASN A 147 -1.87 -1.93 3.90
C ASN A 147 -0.42 -2.00 4.43
N TRP A 148 0.15 -3.20 4.48
CA TRP A 148 1.51 -3.43 4.96
C TRP A 148 2.57 -3.49 3.86
N LEU A 149 2.18 -3.45 2.57
CA LEU A 149 3.10 -3.67 1.43
C LEU A 149 4.39 -2.87 1.53
N PHE A 150 4.31 -1.59 1.88
CA PHE A 150 5.49 -0.72 2.00
C PHE A 150 6.37 -0.99 3.23
N ASN A 151 5.89 -1.82 4.16
CA ASN A 151 6.59 -2.12 5.40
C ASN A 151 7.12 -3.56 5.43
N LEU A 152 6.59 -4.44 4.57
CA LEU A 152 6.85 -5.87 4.64
C LEU A 152 8.33 -6.20 4.54
N ASP A 153 9.07 -5.62 3.58
CA ASP A 153 10.50 -5.92 3.39
C ASP A 153 11.34 -5.55 4.61
N THR A 154 11.12 -4.33 5.13
CA THR A 154 11.82 -3.87 6.34
C THR A 154 11.47 -4.73 7.56
N LEU A 155 10.20 -5.11 7.71
CA LEU A 155 9.78 -6.00 8.78
C LEU A 155 10.36 -7.40 8.62
N ALA A 156 10.61 -7.85 7.39
CA ALA A 156 11.09 -9.19 7.08
C ALA A 156 12.62 -9.37 7.23
N GLU A 157 13.38 -8.29 7.46
CA GLU A 157 14.83 -8.40 7.68
C GLU A 157 15.16 -9.33 8.85
N GLY A 158 15.63 -10.56 8.53
CA GLY A 158 15.93 -11.62 9.51
C GLY A 158 14.72 -12.19 10.26
N ARG A 159 13.51 -12.03 9.71
CA ARG A 159 12.23 -12.48 10.28
C ARG A 159 11.36 -13.11 9.20
N THR A 160 10.36 -13.89 9.62
CA THR A 160 9.22 -14.24 8.75
C THR A 160 8.02 -13.38 9.16
N VAL A 161 7.50 -12.62 8.21
CA VAL A 161 6.36 -11.70 8.40
C VAL A 161 5.13 -12.26 7.73
N TYR A 162 4.02 -12.25 8.46
CA TYR A 162 2.69 -12.62 7.97
C TYR A 162 1.79 -11.39 8.02
N ALA A 163 1.24 -10.95 6.90
CA ALA A 163 0.19 -9.94 6.89
C ALA A 163 -1.15 -10.62 6.61
N LEU A 164 -2.11 -10.48 7.52
CA LEU A 164 -3.37 -11.22 7.56
C LEU A 164 -4.53 -10.32 7.14
N ASP A 165 -5.44 -10.84 6.33
CA ASP A 165 -6.77 -10.28 6.14
C ASP A 165 -7.70 -10.82 7.24
N PHE A 166 -8.30 -9.95 8.04
CA PHE A 166 -9.32 -10.35 9.00
C PHE A 166 -10.58 -10.91 8.31
N PRO A 167 -11.39 -11.76 8.99
CA PRO A 167 -12.71 -12.12 8.50
C PRO A 167 -13.52 -10.88 8.11
N GLY A 168 -14.21 -10.94 6.97
CA GLY A 168 -14.97 -9.80 6.43
C GLY A 168 -14.15 -8.78 5.63
N HIS A 169 -12.81 -8.85 5.68
CA HIS A 169 -11.91 -7.92 5.01
C HIS A 169 -11.10 -8.59 3.89
N GLY A 170 -10.54 -7.75 3.00
CA GLY A 170 -9.62 -8.17 1.94
C GLY A 170 -10.14 -9.36 1.14
N GLU A 171 -9.31 -10.37 0.99
CA GLU A 171 -9.62 -11.62 0.29
C GLU A 171 -10.05 -12.77 1.22
N SER A 172 -10.10 -12.55 2.54
CA SER A 172 -10.67 -13.51 3.50
C SER A 172 -12.17 -13.67 3.33
N ASP A 173 -12.72 -14.79 3.84
CA ASP A 173 -14.15 -15.04 3.83
C ASP A 173 -14.93 -13.86 4.40
N LYS A 174 -16.05 -13.54 3.75
CA LYS A 174 -16.92 -12.42 4.17
C LYS A 174 -17.81 -12.78 5.37
N ARG A 175 -17.85 -14.05 5.75
CA ARG A 175 -18.56 -14.51 6.94
C ARG A 175 -17.80 -14.13 8.20
N VAL A 176 -18.41 -13.28 9.01
CA VAL A 176 -17.90 -12.87 10.33
C VAL A 176 -18.80 -13.50 11.39
N THR A 177 -18.27 -14.43 12.17
CA THR A 177 -19.02 -15.06 13.27
C THR A 177 -19.05 -14.21 14.52
N ASP A 178 -17.92 -13.58 14.85
CA ASP A 178 -17.76 -12.61 15.93
C ASP A 178 -16.81 -11.49 15.50
N GLY A 179 -17.36 -10.31 15.21
CA GLY A 179 -16.60 -9.12 14.83
C GLY A 179 -16.10 -8.28 16.01
N SER A 180 -16.29 -8.75 17.24
CA SER A 180 -15.71 -8.08 18.42
C SER A 180 -14.19 -8.19 18.43
N VAL A 181 -13.53 -7.30 19.17
CA VAL A 181 -12.06 -7.37 19.37
C VAL A 181 -11.66 -8.73 19.95
N GLY A 182 -12.46 -9.30 20.85
CA GLY A 182 -12.24 -10.63 21.42
C GLY A 182 -12.34 -11.75 20.37
N GLY A 183 -13.36 -11.70 19.52
CA GLY A 183 -13.55 -12.66 18.42
C GLY A 183 -12.43 -12.61 17.39
N LEU A 184 -11.99 -11.39 17.02
CA LEU A 184 -10.85 -11.21 16.12
C LEU A 184 -9.54 -11.65 16.79
N ALA A 185 -9.37 -11.45 18.10
CA ALA A 185 -8.21 -11.97 18.84
C ALA A 185 -8.18 -13.51 18.87
N ALA A 186 -9.35 -14.15 19.03
CA ALA A 186 -9.45 -15.61 18.93
C ALA A 186 -9.12 -16.10 17.50
N THR A 187 -9.51 -15.35 16.47
CA THR A 187 -9.13 -15.63 15.08
C THR A 187 -7.61 -15.57 14.90
N VAL A 188 -6.94 -14.54 15.45
CA VAL A 188 -5.47 -14.45 15.39
C VAL A 188 -4.82 -15.62 16.13
N ALA A 189 -5.31 -15.98 17.31
CA ALA A 189 -4.80 -17.14 18.05
C ALA A 189 -4.92 -18.44 17.23
N GLY A 190 -6.08 -18.66 16.63
CA GLY A 190 -6.31 -19.81 15.72
C GLY A 190 -5.41 -19.77 14.47
N PHE A 191 -5.13 -18.60 13.92
CA PHE A 191 -4.16 -18.43 12.83
C PHE A 191 -2.75 -18.84 13.25
N LEU A 192 -2.31 -18.42 14.44
CA LEU A 192 -1.01 -18.83 14.98
C LEU A 192 -0.94 -20.35 15.18
N ASP A 193 -2.02 -20.97 15.69
CA ASP A 193 -2.09 -22.42 15.90
C ASP A 193 -2.03 -23.17 14.57
N ALA A 194 -2.79 -22.73 13.57
CA ALA A 194 -2.84 -23.35 12.26
C ALA A 194 -1.49 -23.29 11.51
N LEU A 195 -0.68 -22.28 11.77
CA LEU A 195 0.67 -22.15 11.20
C LEU A 195 1.79 -22.68 12.11
N GLY A 196 1.48 -23.25 13.28
CA GLY A 196 2.46 -23.75 14.22
C GLY A 196 3.38 -22.66 14.80
N ILE A 197 2.86 -21.45 14.98
CA ILE A 197 3.61 -20.32 15.51
C ILE A 197 3.43 -20.27 17.04
N ASP A 198 4.41 -20.70 17.79
CA ASP A 198 4.35 -20.73 19.26
C ASP A 198 4.48 -19.33 19.90
N THR A 199 5.41 -18.52 19.39
CA THR A 199 5.65 -17.15 19.85
C THR A 199 5.73 -16.16 18.69
N VAL A 200 5.18 -14.97 18.89
CA VAL A 200 5.01 -13.98 17.83
C VAL A 200 5.31 -12.56 18.33
N ASP A 201 5.80 -11.71 17.43
CA ASP A 201 5.74 -10.26 17.54
C ASP A 201 4.48 -9.80 16.80
N LEU A 202 3.64 -8.98 17.41
CA LEU A 202 2.45 -8.45 16.78
C LEU A 202 2.66 -6.99 16.41
N VAL A 203 2.37 -6.66 15.17
CA VAL A 203 2.34 -5.27 14.68
C VAL A 203 0.89 -4.97 14.30
N GLY A 204 0.30 -3.95 14.88
CA GLY A 204 -1.10 -3.63 14.66
C GLY A 204 -1.36 -2.16 14.39
N HIS A 205 -2.25 -1.87 13.46
CA HIS A 205 -2.74 -0.52 13.19
C HIS A 205 -4.21 -0.41 13.59
N SER A 206 -4.56 0.66 14.34
CA SER A 206 -5.94 0.99 14.69
C SER A 206 -6.69 -0.21 15.34
N MET A 207 -7.71 -0.77 14.69
CA MET A 207 -8.42 -1.98 15.12
C MET A 207 -7.47 -3.16 15.30
N GLY A 208 -6.53 -3.38 14.37
CA GLY A 208 -5.53 -4.45 14.47
C GLY A 208 -4.62 -4.31 15.69
N ALA A 209 -4.35 -3.07 16.13
CA ALA A 209 -3.62 -2.82 17.36
C ALA A 209 -4.45 -3.19 18.62
N ALA A 210 -5.76 -2.89 18.62
CA ALA A 210 -6.66 -3.34 19.68
C ALA A 210 -6.73 -4.87 19.76
N VAL A 211 -6.79 -5.53 18.62
CA VAL A 211 -6.76 -7.00 18.52
C VAL A 211 -5.42 -7.55 19.05
N ALA A 212 -4.29 -6.96 18.65
CA ALA A 212 -2.96 -7.36 19.13
C ALA A 212 -2.85 -7.28 20.66
N MET A 213 -3.36 -6.20 21.27
CA MET A 213 -3.44 -6.06 22.73
C MET A 213 -4.32 -7.15 23.36
N ALA A 214 -5.47 -7.44 22.76
CA ALA A 214 -6.36 -8.49 23.28
C ALA A 214 -5.71 -9.88 23.22
N VAL A 215 -4.97 -10.20 22.16
CA VAL A 215 -4.17 -11.44 22.07
C VAL A 215 -3.12 -11.48 23.17
N ALA A 216 -2.39 -10.39 23.40
CA ALA A 216 -1.35 -10.33 24.44
C ALA A 216 -1.92 -10.51 25.86
N VAL A 217 -3.12 -9.98 26.11
CA VAL A 217 -3.82 -10.17 27.39
C VAL A 217 -4.31 -11.60 27.57
N ALA A 218 -4.89 -12.19 26.51
CA ALA A 218 -5.46 -13.54 26.56
C ALA A 218 -4.37 -14.63 26.59
N ALA A 219 -3.23 -14.41 25.93
CA ALA A 219 -2.14 -15.38 25.79
C ALA A 219 -0.76 -14.73 25.95
N PRO A 220 -0.42 -14.20 27.14
CA PRO A 220 0.82 -13.42 27.35
C PRO A 220 2.10 -14.22 27.06
N GLY A 221 2.08 -15.54 27.20
CA GLY A 221 3.21 -16.39 26.86
C GLY A 221 3.47 -16.56 25.36
N ARG A 222 2.52 -16.15 24.50
CA ARG A 222 2.64 -16.26 23.03
C ARG A 222 3.11 -14.97 22.37
N VAL A 223 2.96 -13.82 23.04
CA VAL A 223 3.31 -12.52 22.48
C VAL A 223 4.60 -12.02 23.08
N ARG A 224 5.65 -11.99 22.26
CA ARG A 224 6.98 -11.53 22.67
C ARG A 224 7.06 -9.99 22.69
N SER A 225 6.49 -9.32 21.72
CA SER A 225 6.45 -7.87 21.64
C SER A 225 5.21 -7.35 20.88
N LEU A 226 4.87 -6.09 21.13
CA LEU A 226 3.79 -5.36 20.47
C LEU A 226 4.36 -4.07 19.85
N ALA A 227 4.05 -3.83 18.57
CA ALA A 227 4.20 -2.54 17.94
C ALA A 227 2.81 -2.03 17.56
N LEU A 228 2.38 -0.95 18.18
CA LEU A 228 1.02 -0.44 18.09
C LEU A 228 1.01 0.93 17.41
N MET A 229 0.36 1.04 16.26
CA MET A 229 0.21 2.28 15.51
C MET A 229 -1.24 2.79 15.65
N ALA A 230 -1.38 4.01 16.17
CA ALA A 230 -2.69 4.65 16.42
C ALA A 230 -3.72 3.67 17.03
N PRO A 231 -3.43 2.97 18.15
CA PRO A 231 -4.23 1.87 18.64
C PRO A 231 -5.64 2.31 19.05
N ALA A 232 -6.65 1.60 18.56
CA ALA A 232 -8.01 1.77 19.05
C ALA A 232 -8.12 1.23 20.49
N GLY A 233 -8.89 1.90 21.34
CA GLY A 233 -9.19 1.45 22.70
C GLY A 233 -8.22 1.91 23.79
N LEU A 234 -7.18 2.69 23.50
CA LEU A 234 -6.33 3.34 24.50
C LEU A 234 -6.82 4.74 24.92
N GLY A 235 -7.78 5.31 24.21
CA GLY A 235 -8.42 6.57 24.52
C GLY A 235 -9.89 6.39 24.89
N GLN A 236 -10.46 7.39 25.55
CA GLN A 236 -11.90 7.41 25.89
C GLN A 236 -12.76 7.90 24.70
N GLU A 237 -12.15 8.55 23.72
CA GLU A 237 -12.84 9.14 22.58
C GLU A 237 -12.55 8.36 21.29
N ALA A 238 -13.61 8.02 20.56
CA ALA A 238 -13.55 7.53 19.20
C ALA A 238 -14.33 8.46 18.29
N ASN A 239 -13.80 8.76 17.10
CA ASN A 239 -14.53 9.53 16.11
C ASN A 239 -15.65 8.68 15.48
N ALA A 240 -16.75 8.53 16.21
CA ALA A 240 -17.90 7.76 15.74
C ALA A 240 -18.55 8.36 14.47
N GLY A 241 -18.36 9.66 14.22
CA GLY A 241 -18.79 10.33 12.98
C GLY A 241 -18.04 9.81 11.78
N TYR A 242 -16.71 9.76 11.87
CA TYR A 242 -15.86 9.19 10.83
C TYR A 242 -16.21 7.72 10.55
N LEU A 243 -16.30 6.88 11.58
CA LEU A 243 -16.62 5.47 11.40
C LEU A 243 -18.00 5.25 10.74
N ARG A 244 -19.02 6.01 11.13
CA ARG A 244 -20.34 5.96 10.47
C ARG A 244 -20.29 6.44 9.04
N GLY A 245 -19.57 7.53 8.76
CA GLY A 245 -19.35 8.03 7.39
C GLY A 245 -18.69 6.98 6.52
N PHE A 246 -17.60 6.37 6.99
CA PHE A 246 -16.89 5.31 6.28
C PHE A 246 -17.80 4.11 5.95
N VAL A 247 -18.63 3.65 6.89
CA VAL A 247 -19.57 2.53 6.66
C VAL A 247 -20.68 2.90 5.70
N ALA A 248 -21.11 4.18 5.68
CA ALA A 248 -22.19 4.65 4.83
C ALA A 248 -21.72 5.04 3.41
N ALA A 249 -20.43 5.23 3.21
CA ALA A 249 -19.86 5.63 1.92
C ALA A 249 -20.14 4.57 0.83
N GLN A 250 -20.64 5.03 -0.32
CA GLN A 250 -20.95 4.18 -1.47
C GLN A 250 -19.86 4.25 -2.55
N SER A 251 -18.91 5.16 -2.38
CA SER A 251 -17.76 5.33 -3.27
C SER A 251 -16.51 5.77 -2.49
N ARG A 252 -15.33 5.62 -3.07
CA ARG A 252 -14.06 6.08 -2.47
C ARG A 252 -13.97 7.60 -2.30
N ARG A 253 -14.84 8.37 -2.97
CA ARG A 253 -14.87 9.84 -2.91
C ARG A 253 -15.80 10.42 -1.84
N GLU A 254 -16.57 9.57 -1.18
CA GLU A 254 -17.44 9.90 -0.04
C GLU A 254 -16.74 9.62 1.29
#